data_d7cc44bd51937b5d46f2dc246b8bb933
#
_entry.id   d7cc44bd51937b5d46f2dc246b8bb933
#
_cell.length_a   1.000
_cell.length_b   1.000
_cell.length_c   1.000
_cell.angle_alpha   90.00
_cell.angle_beta   90.00
_cell.angle_gamma   90.00
#
_symmetry.space_group_name_H-M   'P 1'
#
loop_
_entity.id
_entity.type
_entity.pdbx_description
1 polymer ?
#
loop_
_entity_poly.entity_id
_entity_poly.type
_entity_poly.pdbx_seq_one_letter_code
_entity_poly.pdbx_strand_id
1 'polypeptide(L)'
;MRRFLPLLLLLAAFVTTDLGPSRAQAQAQAVPAPQLIETKASQVYLIEASTGTVLLAKNERQSFAPASLTKLMTLEVVFDALTRGEIRPDTIYPVSEYAWRTGGAPSRTATMFAAVKSQVSVGDLVKGIAVQTANDGCLIIAEGMEGSEAKFVERMNARAAELGLTDSHFGNATGLPHPDNRSTLFDLVKLSRHLVGAYPDLYRTFSLAEFEWNTILQRNRNPLLSFGADGLGTGFAEGSGFAIVASMERGGRRLFLGLGGAQTSKERTEEAARLLAWGFDSFEMRTLFKAGEVVGEASVYGGASSKVPLVADRAIEVYVPVNNPERLQARILYRWPLMPPVAADREIATLTLYSGERLLRSLPLQSAEAVEVGTLRQRAFDAVIELLFFWI
;
A
#
# COMPACT_ATOMS: atom_id res chain seq x y z
N MET A 1 56.10 -8.68 79.53
CA MET A 1 56.71 -9.96 79.21
C MET A 1 55.63 -10.85 78.50
N ARG A 2 55.54 -10.83 77.22
CA ARG A 2 54.71 -11.78 76.44
C ARG A 2 55.41 -11.95 75.10
N ARG A 3 55.80 -13.18 74.79
CA ARG A 3 56.48 -13.61 73.60
C ARG A 3 55.47 -13.68 72.44
N PHE A 4 55.79 -13.04 71.34
CA PHE A 4 55.06 -13.21 70.04
C PHE A 4 55.90 -14.15 69.17
N LEU A 5 55.26 -15.21 68.70
CA LEU A 5 55.73 -16.18 67.73
C LEU A 5 55.28 -15.72 66.34
N PRO A 6 56.16 -15.61 65.34
CA PRO A 6 55.69 -15.32 63.98
C PRO A 6 55.32 -16.61 63.27
N LEU A 7 54.09 -16.64 62.76
CA LEU A 7 53.58 -17.70 61.91
C LEU A 7 54.01 -17.45 60.45
N LEU A 8 54.88 -18.32 59.94
CA LEU A 8 55.33 -18.32 58.55
C LEU A 8 54.22 -18.86 57.68
N LEU A 9 53.58 -18.01 56.81
CA LEU A 9 52.68 -18.41 55.78
C LEU A 9 53.44 -18.65 54.48
N LEU A 10 53.52 -19.92 54.07
CA LEU A 10 54.00 -20.32 52.74
C LEU A 10 52.94 -19.99 51.70
N LEU A 11 53.24 -19.03 50.79
CA LEU A 11 52.45 -18.76 49.63
C LEU A 11 52.85 -19.75 48.52
N ALA A 12 52.03 -20.77 48.26
CA ALA A 12 52.13 -21.61 47.08
C ALA A 12 51.49 -20.88 45.91
N ALA A 13 52.30 -20.42 44.95
CA ALA A 13 51.84 -19.85 43.71
C ALA A 13 51.30 -20.98 42.80
N PHE A 14 50.00 -21.10 42.71
CA PHE A 14 49.36 -21.88 41.64
C PHE A 14 49.29 -21.05 40.35
N VAL A 15 50.14 -21.39 39.39
CA VAL A 15 50.01 -20.90 38.00
C VAL A 15 48.87 -21.72 37.36
N THR A 16 47.67 -21.17 37.34
CA THR A 16 46.59 -21.70 36.53
C THR A 16 46.71 -21.14 35.11
N THR A 17 47.17 -21.98 34.19
CA THR A 17 47.08 -21.71 32.76
C THR A 17 45.59 -21.86 32.35
N ASP A 18 44.94 -20.73 32.21
CA ASP A 18 43.56 -20.65 31.76
C ASP A 18 43.53 -20.91 30.25
N LEU A 19 43.37 -22.20 29.86
CA LEU A 19 43.03 -22.63 28.52
C LEU A 19 41.49 -22.51 28.36
N GLY A 20 40.97 -21.29 28.36
CA GLY A 20 39.61 -21.01 27.95
C GLY A 20 39.42 -21.35 26.47
N PRO A 21 38.38 -22.07 26.10
CA PRO A 21 38.10 -22.30 24.69
C PRO A 21 37.79 -20.96 24.03
N SER A 22 38.67 -20.54 23.11
CA SER A 22 38.45 -19.42 22.22
C SER A 22 37.16 -19.71 21.42
N ARG A 23 36.03 -19.19 21.86
CA ARG A 23 34.81 -19.09 21.04
C ARG A 23 35.14 -18.09 19.94
N ALA A 24 35.63 -18.58 18.82
CA ALA A 24 35.55 -17.89 17.56
C ALA A 24 34.04 -17.68 17.29
N GLN A 25 33.55 -16.51 17.65
CA GLN A 25 32.28 -16.02 17.14
C GLN A 25 32.51 -15.86 15.64
N ALA A 26 32.17 -16.90 14.87
CA ALA A 26 31.92 -16.75 13.47
C ALA A 26 30.74 -15.74 13.37
N GLN A 27 31.06 -14.48 13.12
CA GLN A 27 30.10 -13.54 12.59
C GLN A 27 29.61 -14.18 11.29
N ALA A 28 28.46 -14.84 11.35
CA ALA A 28 27.72 -15.20 10.16
C ALA A 28 27.46 -13.85 9.46
N GLN A 29 28.27 -13.54 8.45
CA GLN A 29 27.96 -12.48 7.51
C GLN A 29 26.56 -12.85 6.99
N ALA A 30 25.58 -12.02 7.34
CA ALA A 30 24.25 -12.13 6.79
C ALA A 30 24.42 -12.05 5.27
N VAL A 31 24.29 -13.19 4.59
CA VAL A 31 24.21 -13.23 3.14
C VAL A 31 23.02 -12.36 2.81
N PRO A 32 23.17 -11.25 2.06
CA PRO A 32 22.05 -10.41 1.71
C PRO A 32 21.01 -11.31 1.03
N ALA A 33 19.77 -11.24 1.50
CA ALA A 33 18.66 -11.99 0.91
C ALA A 33 18.69 -11.75 -0.60
N PRO A 34 18.66 -12.79 -1.45
CA PRO A 34 18.76 -12.63 -2.89
C PRO A 34 17.67 -11.68 -3.34
N GLN A 35 18.05 -10.58 -3.99
CA GLN A 35 17.08 -9.68 -4.60
C GLN A 35 16.31 -10.49 -5.64
N LEU A 36 15.02 -10.69 -5.44
CA LEU A 36 14.17 -11.48 -6.33
C LEU A 36 14.21 -10.94 -7.77
N ILE A 37 14.35 -9.64 -7.91
CA ILE A 37 14.54 -8.93 -9.18
C ILE A 37 15.21 -7.57 -8.94
N GLU A 38 16.21 -7.23 -9.71
CA GLU A 38 16.79 -5.89 -9.71
C GLU A 38 15.96 -4.94 -10.56
N THR A 39 15.85 -3.68 -10.13
CA THR A 39 15.14 -2.63 -10.85
C THR A 39 15.93 -1.33 -10.85
N LYS A 40 15.97 -0.67 -12.02
CA LYS A 40 16.57 0.67 -12.20
C LYS A 40 15.69 1.79 -11.64
N ALA A 41 14.38 1.54 -11.52
CA ALA A 41 13.46 2.51 -10.93
C ALA A 41 13.86 2.85 -9.49
N SER A 42 13.78 4.12 -9.12
CA SER A 42 14.10 4.57 -7.77
C SER A 42 13.05 4.16 -6.74
N GLN A 43 11.80 4.01 -7.20
CA GLN A 43 10.66 3.64 -6.38
C GLN A 43 9.82 2.59 -7.12
N VAL A 44 9.40 1.53 -6.42
CA VAL A 44 8.51 0.48 -6.95
C VAL A 44 7.59 -0.03 -5.85
N TYR A 45 6.34 -0.27 -6.19
CA TYR A 45 5.40 -1.00 -5.37
C TYR A 45 4.54 -1.91 -6.24
N LEU A 46 4.71 -3.22 -6.13
CA LEU A 46 3.97 -4.23 -6.88
C LEU A 46 3.24 -5.15 -5.91
N ILE A 47 1.93 -5.25 -6.04
CA ILE A 47 1.08 -6.09 -5.20
C ILE A 47 0.16 -6.99 -6.02
N GLU A 48 -0.22 -8.11 -5.44
CA GLU A 48 -1.34 -8.93 -5.92
C GLU A 48 -2.65 -8.45 -5.26
N ALA A 49 -3.71 -8.33 -6.07
CA ALA A 49 -4.94 -7.63 -5.69
C ALA A 49 -5.78 -8.37 -4.64
N SER A 50 -5.99 -9.67 -4.80
CA SER A 50 -6.93 -10.46 -3.96
C SER A 50 -6.40 -10.64 -2.54
N THR A 51 -5.14 -10.98 -2.42
CA THR A 51 -4.48 -11.23 -1.13
C THR A 51 -3.86 -9.98 -0.52
N GLY A 52 -3.55 -8.97 -1.34
CA GLY A 52 -2.73 -7.83 -0.93
C GLY A 52 -1.26 -8.19 -0.73
N THR A 53 -0.81 -9.35 -1.22
CA THR A 53 0.59 -9.76 -1.10
C THR A 53 1.51 -8.79 -1.82
N VAL A 54 2.51 -8.29 -1.11
CA VAL A 54 3.55 -7.43 -1.67
C VAL A 54 4.57 -8.31 -2.39
N LEU A 55 4.64 -8.19 -3.72
CA LEU A 55 5.57 -8.94 -4.56
C LEU A 55 6.92 -8.24 -4.65
N LEU A 56 6.90 -6.89 -4.73
CA LEU A 56 8.11 -6.07 -4.73
C LEU A 56 7.80 -4.71 -4.08
N ALA A 57 8.68 -4.28 -3.18
CA ALA A 57 8.65 -2.94 -2.58
C ALA A 57 10.05 -2.35 -2.58
N LYS A 58 10.18 -1.12 -3.03
CA LYS A 58 11.41 -0.31 -3.00
C LYS A 58 11.01 1.15 -2.86
N ASN A 59 11.34 1.76 -1.73
CA ASN A 59 11.03 3.17 -1.46
C ASN A 59 9.57 3.56 -1.75
N GLU A 60 8.63 2.64 -1.59
CA GLU A 60 7.22 2.80 -1.98
C GLU A 60 6.49 3.89 -1.20
N ARG A 61 7.01 4.23 0.00
CA ARG A 61 6.49 5.31 0.84
C ARG A 61 7.28 6.62 0.72
N GLN A 62 8.30 6.67 -0.14
CA GLN A 62 9.00 7.91 -0.39
C GLN A 62 8.08 8.89 -1.12
N SER A 63 7.93 10.08 -0.54
CA SER A 63 7.10 11.15 -1.11
C SER A 63 7.70 11.68 -2.41
N PHE A 64 6.82 11.95 -3.38
CA PHE A 64 7.16 12.56 -4.66
C PHE A 64 6.00 13.41 -5.21
N ALA A 65 6.27 14.27 -6.19
CA ALA A 65 5.24 15.04 -6.90
C ALA A 65 4.51 14.13 -7.90
N PRO A 66 3.21 13.78 -7.67
CA PRO A 66 2.50 12.79 -8.46
C PRO A 66 2.22 13.23 -9.90
N ALA A 67 2.31 14.52 -10.18
CA ALA A 67 1.96 15.11 -11.49
C ALA A 67 0.58 14.60 -11.94
N SER A 68 0.43 14.18 -13.21
CA SER A 68 -0.88 13.70 -13.73
C SER A 68 -1.45 12.47 -13.04
N LEU A 69 -0.70 11.79 -12.17
CA LEU A 69 -1.28 10.73 -11.32
C LEU A 69 -2.25 11.29 -10.26
N THR A 70 -2.22 12.59 -9.96
CA THR A 70 -3.24 13.30 -9.19
C THR A 70 -4.64 13.07 -9.74
N LYS A 71 -4.79 12.92 -11.06
CA LYS A 71 -6.07 12.71 -11.73
C LYS A 71 -6.79 11.43 -11.32
N LEU A 72 -6.06 10.47 -10.75
CA LEU A 72 -6.69 9.29 -10.14
C LEU A 72 -7.57 9.71 -8.95
N MET A 73 -7.13 10.68 -8.16
CA MET A 73 -7.93 11.21 -7.05
C MET A 73 -9.09 12.10 -7.55
N THR A 74 -8.86 12.86 -8.62
CA THR A 74 -9.93 13.62 -9.28
C THR A 74 -11.04 12.68 -9.78
N LEU A 75 -10.68 11.58 -10.46
CA LEU A 75 -11.63 10.58 -10.91
C LEU A 75 -12.27 9.80 -9.75
N GLU A 76 -11.56 9.56 -8.65
CA GLU A 76 -12.15 8.99 -7.43
C GLU A 76 -13.34 9.82 -6.93
N VAL A 77 -13.14 11.14 -6.76
CA VAL A 77 -14.21 12.05 -6.31
C VAL A 77 -15.40 12.04 -7.27
N VAL A 78 -15.12 12.02 -8.58
CA VAL A 78 -16.16 11.97 -9.62
C VAL A 78 -16.91 10.64 -9.61
N PHE A 79 -16.21 9.52 -9.47
CA PHE A 79 -16.81 8.19 -9.43
C PHE A 79 -17.68 7.99 -8.18
N ASP A 80 -17.20 8.50 -7.03
CA ASP A 80 -17.97 8.51 -5.80
C ASP A 80 -19.30 9.30 -5.98
N ALA A 81 -19.21 10.51 -6.54
CA ALA A 81 -20.39 11.35 -6.81
C ALA A 81 -21.38 10.72 -7.83
N LEU A 82 -20.88 10.08 -8.89
CA LEU A 82 -21.69 9.32 -9.85
C LEU A 82 -22.40 8.14 -9.16
N THR A 83 -21.69 7.41 -8.32
CA THR A 83 -22.21 6.24 -7.61
C THR A 83 -23.27 6.62 -6.58
N ARG A 84 -23.12 7.77 -5.92
CA ARG A 84 -24.10 8.32 -4.98
C ARG A 84 -25.28 9.02 -5.68
N GLY A 85 -25.21 9.19 -7.00
CA GLY A 85 -26.25 9.88 -7.77
C GLY A 85 -26.27 11.41 -7.56
N GLU A 86 -25.20 11.99 -6.99
CA GLU A 86 -25.03 13.45 -6.86
C GLU A 86 -24.91 14.13 -8.22
N ILE A 87 -24.25 13.45 -9.15
CA ILE A 87 -24.15 13.84 -10.57
C ILE A 87 -24.47 12.62 -11.44
N ARG A 88 -24.74 12.87 -12.73
CA ARG A 88 -25.02 11.81 -13.71
C ARG A 88 -24.08 11.95 -14.91
N PRO A 89 -23.89 10.89 -15.70
CA PRO A 89 -23.03 10.96 -16.90
C PRO A 89 -23.52 12.00 -17.93
N ASP A 90 -24.83 12.26 -17.98
CA ASP A 90 -25.45 13.26 -18.84
C ASP A 90 -25.50 14.68 -18.22
N THR A 91 -25.07 14.87 -16.99
CA THR A 91 -24.93 16.20 -16.37
C THR A 91 -23.94 17.05 -17.20
N ILE A 92 -24.32 18.28 -17.50
CA ILE A 92 -23.58 19.18 -18.37
C ILE A 92 -22.92 20.29 -17.57
N TYR A 93 -21.63 20.53 -17.81
CA TYR A 93 -20.89 21.62 -17.20
C TYR A 93 -20.37 22.62 -18.26
N PRO A 94 -20.40 23.94 -17.99
CA PRO A 94 -19.87 24.95 -18.89
C PRO A 94 -18.35 24.98 -18.82
N VAL A 95 -17.70 25.27 -19.97
CA VAL A 95 -16.25 25.50 -20.04
C VAL A 95 -15.97 26.97 -19.72
N SER A 96 -15.41 27.19 -18.54
CA SER A 96 -15.01 28.53 -18.10
C SER A 96 -13.77 29.04 -18.84
N GLU A 97 -13.54 30.35 -18.79
CA GLU A 97 -12.30 30.95 -19.31
C GLU A 97 -11.08 30.45 -18.52
N TYR A 98 -11.22 30.23 -17.19
CA TYR A 98 -10.17 29.69 -16.35
C TYR A 98 -9.78 28.27 -16.78
N ALA A 99 -10.72 27.36 -16.90
CA ALA A 99 -10.48 26.00 -17.33
C ALA A 99 -9.83 25.93 -18.72
N TRP A 100 -10.33 26.75 -19.66
CA TRP A 100 -9.80 26.83 -21.01
C TRP A 100 -8.37 27.38 -21.06
N ARG A 101 -8.06 28.48 -20.29
CA ARG A 101 -6.72 29.08 -20.27
C ARG A 101 -5.71 28.19 -19.54
N THR A 102 -6.09 27.63 -18.40
CA THR A 102 -5.19 26.91 -17.49
C THR A 102 -4.97 25.45 -17.91
N GLY A 103 -6.01 24.78 -18.39
CA GLY A 103 -5.96 23.35 -18.75
C GLY A 103 -6.20 23.06 -20.21
N GLY A 104 -6.81 23.99 -20.99
CA GLY A 104 -7.13 23.82 -22.38
C GLY A 104 -5.98 24.11 -23.34
N ALA A 105 -6.30 24.25 -24.64
CA ALA A 105 -5.32 24.44 -25.71
C ALA A 105 -4.29 25.58 -25.47
N PRO A 106 -4.66 26.75 -24.89
CA PRO A 106 -3.69 27.82 -24.62
C PRO A 106 -2.60 27.42 -23.63
N SER A 107 -2.87 26.48 -22.70
CA SER A 107 -1.90 26.04 -21.70
C SER A 107 -0.74 25.22 -22.28
N ARG A 108 -0.89 24.70 -23.50
CA ARG A 108 0.04 23.76 -24.14
C ARG A 108 0.33 22.50 -23.35
N THR A 109 -0.59 22.12 -22.46
CA THR A 109 -0.53 20.90 -21.66
C THR A 109 -1.52 19.84 -22.20
N ALA A 110 -1.69 18.73 -21.51
CA ALA A 110 -2.65 17.69 -21.91
C ALA A 110 -4.09 18.24 -21.81
N THR A 111 -4.83 18.17 -22.90
CA THR A 111 -6.18 18.75 -23.03
C THR A 111 -7.08 17.86 -23.90
N MET A 112 -8.39 17.85 -23.63
CA MET A 112 -9.37 17.28 -24.55
C MET A 112 -9.89 18.28 -25.57
N PHE A 113 -9.34 19.49 -25.59
CA PHE A 113 -9.70 20.59 -26.50
C PHE A 113 -11.13 21.10 -26.31
N ALA A 114 -11.61 21.16 -25.05
CA ALA A 114 -12.89 21.78 -24.75
C ALA A 114 -12.85 23.29 -25.09
N ALA A 115 -13.79 23.74 -25.95
CA ALA A 115 -13.86 25.14 -26.38
C ALA A 115 -14.41 26.03 -25.26
N VAL A 116 -13.84 27.21 -25.07
CA VAL A 116 -14.35 28.19 -24.11
C VAL A 116 -15.84 28.50 -24.38
N LYS A 117 -16.64 28.62 -23.32
CA LYS A 117 -18.10 28.83 -23.37
C LYS A 117 -18.92 27.68 -23.99
N SER A 118 -18.29 26.56 -24.38
CA SER A 118 -19.00 25.34 -24.73
C SER A 118 -19.49 24.61 -23.46
N GLN A 119 -20.18 23.50 -23.67
CA GLN A 119 -20.68 22.64 -22.61
C GLN A 119 -20.18 21.22 -22.83
N VAL A 120 -19.83 20.52 -21.76
CA VAL A 120 -19.31 19.16 -21.81
C VAL A 120 -20.05 18.28 -20.79
N SER A 121 -20.42 17.07 -21.20
CA SER A 121 -21.04 16.11 -20.29
C SER A 121 -20.00 15.53 -19.32
N VAL A 122 -20.44 15.16 -18.11
CA VAL A 122 -19.59 14.46 -17.11
C VAL A 122 -19.00 13.19 -17.72
N GLY A 123 -19.79 12.42 -18.50
CA GLY A 123 -19.30 11.22 -19.15
C GLY A 123 -18.14 11.46 -20.12
N ASP A 124 -18.18 12.57 -20.88
CA ASP A 124 -17.10 12.92 -21.80
C ASP A 124 -15.90 13.51 -21.05
N LEU A 125 -16.12 14.27 -19.96
CA LEU A 125 -15.05 14.74 -19.08
C LEU A 125 -14.29 13.56 -18.46
N VAL A 126 -14.98 12.55 -17.96
CA VAL A 126 -14.38 11.31 -17.43
C VAL A 126 -13.52 10.62 -18.48
N LYS A 127 -14.02 10.47 -19.73
CA LYS A 127 -13.22 9.90 -20.82
C LYS A 127 -12.01 10.76 -21.16
N GLY A 128 -12.18 12.09 -21.27
CA GLY A 128 -11.08 13.02 -21.54
C GLY A 128 -9.97 12.94 -20.46
N ILE A 129 -10.36 12.85 -19.19
CA ILE A 129 -9.41 12.73 -18.06
C ILE A 129 -8.71 11.37 -18.08
N ALA A 130 -9.45 10.27 -18.22
CA ALA A 130 -8.91 8.92 -18.15
C ALA A 130 -8.04 8.57 -19.36
N VAL A 131 -8.45 8.94 -20.58
CA VAL A 131 -7.80 8.59 -21.84
C VAL A 131 -6.67 9.57 -22.20
N GLN A 132 -7.01 10.87 -22.24
CA GLN A 132 -6.09 11.92 -22.72
C GLN A 132 -5.32 12.61 -21.57
N THR A 133 -5.64 12.29 -20.31
CA THR A 133 -5.12 13.01 -19.15
C THR A 133 -5.43 14.52 -19.18
N ALA A 134 -6.63 14.87 -19.66
CA ALA A 134 -7.05 16.23 -19.97
C ALA A 134 -7.11 17.13 -18.72
N ASN A 135 -6.30 18.20 -18.69
CA ASN A 135 -6.30 19.17 -17.61
C ASN A 135 -7.54 20.06 -17.63
N ASP A 136 -8.00 20.47 -18.81
CA ASP A 136 -9.26 21.20 -18.98
C ASP A 136 -10.44 20.38 -18.44
N GLY A 137 -10.49 19.08 -18.72
CA GLY A 137 -11.50 18.18 -18.17
C GLY A 137 -11.54 18.17 -16.64
N CYS A 138 -10.37 18.15 -15.98
CA CYS A 138 -10.28 18.22 -14.51
C CYS A 138 -10.81 19.55 -13.96
N LEU A 139 -10.46 20.67 -14.58
CA LEU A 139 -10.90 22.00 -14.14
C LEU A 139 -12.39 22.21 -14.36
N ILE A 140 -12.92 21.80 -15.54
CA ILE A 140 -14.34 21.90 -15.85
C ILE A 140 -15.17 21.11 -14.83
N ILE A 141 -14.77 19.87 -14.52
CA ILE A 141 -15.50 19.04 -13.59
C ILE A 141 -15.38 19.57 -12.15
N ALA A 142 -14.24 20.09 -11.76
CA ALA A 142 -14.03 20.67 -10.44
C ALA A 142 -14.89 21.93 -10.23
N GLU A 143 -14.92 22.84 -11.18
CA GLU A 143 -15.78 24.03 -11.16
C GLU A 143 -17.27 23.66 -11.23
N GLY A 144 -17.61 22.66 -12.07
CA GLY A 144 -19.00 22.21 -12.22
C GLY A 144 -19.56 21.55 -10.99
N MET A 145 -18.79 20.75 -10.28
CA MET A 145 -19.22 20.05 -9.06
C MET A 145 -19.26 20.95 -7.83
N GLU A 146 -18.22 21.76 -7.62
CA GLU A 146 -18.01 22.49 -6.36
C GLU A 146 -18.01 24.02 -6.54
N GLY A 147 -18.22 24.51 -7.77
CA GLY A 147 -18.19 25.93 -8.09
C GLY A 147 -16.80 26.55 -8.17
N SER A 148 -15.76 25.84 -7.71
CA SER A 148 -14.35 26.25 -7.87
C SER A 148 -13.40 25.06 -7.71
N GLU A 149 -12.21 25.15 -8.32
CA GLU A 149 -11.15 24.17 -8.14
C GLU A 149 -10.73 24.07 -6.67
N ALA A 150 -10.65 25.18 -5.94
CA ALA A 150 -10.23 25.19 -4.53
C ALA A 150 -11.16 24.32 -3.64
N LYS A 151 -12.47 24.47 -3.78
CA LYS A 151 -13.45 23.64 -3.04
C LYS A 151 -13.38 22.17 -3.46
N PHE A 152 -13.17 21.90 -4.73
CA PHE A 152 -12.99 20.54 -5.21
C PHE A 152 -11.72 19.88 -4.62
N VAL A 153 -10.64 20.63 -4.46
CA VAL A 153 -9.41 20.19 -3.81
C VAL A 153 -9.64 19.90 -2.32
N GLU A 154 -10.44 20.70 -1.62
CA GLU A 154 -10.86 20.38 -0.25
C GLU A 154 -11.59 19.02 -0.20
N ARG A 155 -12.52 18.79 -1.13
CA ARG A 155 -13.21 17.48 -1.26
C ARG A 155 -12.24 16.32 -1.60
N MET A 156 -11.28 16.55 -2.49
CA MET A 156 -10.23 15.56 -2.80
C MET A 156 -9.45 15.16 -1.54
N ASN A 157 -9.01 16.13 -0.74
CA ASN A 157 -8.23 15.85 0.46
C ASN A 157 -9.07 15.21 1.58
N ALA A 158 -10.34 15.60 1.75
CA ALA A 158 -11.26 14.95 2.66
C ALA A 158 -11.46 13.48 2.26
N ARG A 159 -11.70 13.22 0.97
CA ARG A 159 -11.87 11.86 0.46
C ARG A 159 -10.59 11.02 0.57
N ALA A 160 -9.42 11.61 0.34
CA ALA A 160 -8.13 10.96 0.55
C ALA A 160 -7.96 10.51 2.03
N ALA A 161 -8.37 11.35 2.98
CA ALA A 161 -8.34 10.99 4.41
C ALA A 161 -9.29 9.84 4.73
N GLU A 162 -10.52 9.83 4.19
CA GLU A 162 -11.49 8.72 4.34
C GLU A 162 -10.93 7.40 3.80
N LEU A 163 -10.23 7.44 2.67
CA LEU A 163 -9.56 6.29 2.06
C LEU A 163 -8.26 5.90 2.79
N GLY A 164 -7.83 6.72 3.77
CA GLY A 164 -6.59 6.51 4.52
C GLY A 164 -5.33 6.63 3.64
N LEU A 165 -5.32 7.59 2.70
CA LEU A 165 -4.15 7.97 1.91
C LEU A 165 -3.32 8.98 2.70
N THR A 166 -2.68 8.50 3.77
CA THR A 166 -2.08 9.34 4.82
C THR A 166 -0.83 10.10 4.37
N ASP A 167 -0.18 9.62 3.32
CA ASP A 167 1.06 10.18 2.80
C ASP A 167 0.81 11.06 1.55
N SER A 168 -0.47 11.32 1.21
CA SER A 168 -0.89 12.10 0.04
C SER A 168 -1.54 13.42 0.43
N HIS A 169 -1.28 14.45 -0.39
CA HIS A 169 -1.98 15.73 -0.33
C HIS A 169 -2.05 16.34 -1.73
N PHE A 170 -3.21 16.85 -2.08
CA PHE A 170 -3.49 17.38 -3.41
C PHE A 170 -3.69 18.89 -3.32
N GLY A 171 -2.92 19.66 -4.11
CA GLY A 171 -2.99 21.11 -4.18
C GLY A 171 -3.83 21.64 -5.35
N ASN A 172 -4.15 20.76 -6.33
CA ASN A 172 -5.02 21.07 -7.46
C ASN A 172 -5.65 19.78 -8.04
N ALA A 173 -6.61 19.94 -8.92
CA ALA A 173 -7.32 18.82 -9.56
C ALA A 173 -6.56 18.18 -10.73
N THR A 174 -5.52 18.81 -11.24
CA THR A 174 -4.84 18.46 -12.50
C THR A 174 -3.53 17.73 -12.29
N GLY A 175 -2.84 17.98 -11.18
CA GLY A 175 -1.44 17.59 -10.96
C GLY A 175 -0.44 18.46 -11.70
N LEU A 176 -0.85 19.64 -12.20
CA LEU A 176 0.09 20.67 -12.61
C LEU A 176 0.99 21.08 -11.44
N PRO A 177 2.18 21.64 -11.69
CA PRO A 177 3.11 21.99 -10.61
C PRO A 177 2.45 22.80 -9.51
N HIS A 178 2.53 22.30 -8.28
CA HIS A 178 2.02 22.95 -7.07
C HIS A 178 2.83 22.46 -5.86
N PRO A 179 3.25 23.34 -4.96
CA PRO A 179 4.12 22.97 -3.83
C PRO A 179 3.51 21.94 -2.89
N ASP A 180 2.18 21.91 -2.78
CA ASP A 180 1.48 21.00 -1.87
C ASP A 180 1.15 19.65 -2.51
N ASN A 181 1.35 19.48 -3.84
CA ASN A 181 1.12 18.19 -4.48
C ASN A 181 2.18 17.17 -4.06
N ARG A 182 1.80 16.21 -3.25
CA ARG A 182 2.65 15.09 -2.84
C ARG A 182 1.86 13.81 -2.70
N SER A 183 2.50 12.70 -2.99
CA SER A 183 1.94 11.35 -2.81
C SER A 183 3.06 10.31 -2.69
N THR A 184 2.71 9.06 -2.50
CA THR A 184 3.60 7.91 -2.49
C THR A 184 3.06 6.83 -3.43
N LEU A 185 3.92 5.92 -3.88
CA LEU A 185 3.45 4.78 -4.68
C LEU A 185 2.53 3.87 -3.87
N PHE A 186 2.76 3.77 -2.56
CA PHE A 186 1.89 3.03 -1.65
C PHE A 186 0.44 3.56 -1.68
N ASP A 187 0.26 4.87 -1.53
CA ASP A 187 -1.07 5.51 -1.54
C ASP A 187 -1.73 5.43 -2.93
N LEU A 188 -0.96 5.68 -4.00
CA LEU A 188 -1.49 5.63 -5.35
C LEU A 188 -1.93 4.21 -5.75
N VAL A 189 -1.21 3.17 -5.36
CA VAL A 189 -1.60 1.77 -5.57
C VAL A 189 -2.82 1.41 -4.71
N LYS A 190 -2.89 1.91 -3.48
CA LYS A 190 -4.08 1.76 -2.61
C LYS A 190 -5.31 2.40 -3.24
N LEU A 191 -5.20 3.63 -3.74
CA LEU A 191 -6.24 4.33 -4.49
C LEU A 191 -6.66 3.55 -5.74
N SER A 192 -5.70 3.03 -6.50
CA SER A 192 -5.96 2.24 -7.70
C SER A 192 -6.75 0.95 -7.42
N ARG A 193 -6.38 0.26 -6.35
CA ARG A 193 -7.11 -0.93 -5.88
C ARG A 193 -8.55 -0.58 -5.48
N HIS A 194 -8.73 0.58 -4.83
CA HIS A 194 -10.07 1.08 -4.48
C HIS A 194 -10.89 1.38 -5.73
N LEU A 195 -10.34 2.11 -6.72
CA LEU A 195 -11.03 2.43 -7.98
C LEU A 195 -11.54 1.18 -8.71
N VAL A 196 -10.72 0.13 -8.80
CA VAL A 196 -11.11 -1.15 -9.42
C VAL A 196 -12.20 -1.85 -8.63
N GLY A 197 -12.09 -1.89 -7.30
CA GLY A 197 -13.02 -2.64 -6.45
C GLY A 197 -14.36 -1.93 -6.23
N ALA A 198 -14.35 -0.60 -6.05
CA ALA A 198 -15.54 0.17 -5.74
C ALA A 198 -16.35 0.57 -7.01
N TYR A 199 -15.65 0.77 -8.14
CA TYR A 199 -16.28 1.31 -9.36
C TYR A 199 -15.93 0.50 -10.62
N PRO A 200 -16.20 -0.82 -10.67
CA PRO A 200 -15.71 -1.69 -11.73
C PRO A 200 -16.18 -1.26 -13.14
N ASP A 201 -17.40 -0.73 -13.28
CA ASP A 201 -17.93 -0.27 -14.57
C ASP A 201 -17.30 1.06 -15.02
N LEU A 202 -17.15 2.02 -14.10
CA LEU A 202 -16.51 3.31 -14.38
C LEU A 202 -15.01 3.13 -14.64
N TYR A 203 -14.38 2.19 -13.94
CA TYR A 203 -12.98 1.83 -14.11
C TYR A 203 -12.64 1.42 -15.56
N ARG A 204 -13.57 0.77 -16.27
CA ARG A 204 -13.36 0.37 -17.68
C ARG A 204 -13.00 1.55 -18.60
N THR A 205 -13.29 2.78 -18.20
CA THR A 205 -12.91 3.98 -18.96
C THR A 205 -11.38 4.09 -19.11
N PHE A 206 -10.59 3.62 -18.15
CA PHE A 206 -9.11 3.65 -18.22
C PHE A 206 -8.56 2.74 -19.32
N SER A 207 -9.29 1.69 -19.73
CA SER A 207 -8.86 0.74 -20.76
C SER A 207 -9.29 1.13 -22.17
N LEU A 208 -10.04 2.22 -22.35
CA LEU A 208 -10.41 2.71 -23.68
C LEU A 208 -9.14 3.08 -24.46
N ALA A 209 -8.97 2.49 -25.65
CA ALA A 209 -7.82 2.76 -26.50
C ALA A 209 -7.79 4.20 -27.01
N GLU A 210 -8.97 4.73 -27.28
CA GLU A 210 -9.18 6.07 -27.83
C GLU A 210 -10.55 6.63 -27.44
N PHE A 211 -10.68 7.93 -27.59
CA PHE A 211 -11.89 8.70 -27.31
C PHE A 211 -11.99 9.86 -28.30
N GLU A 212 -13.14 10.06 -28.89
CA GLU A 212 -13.41 11.17 -29.78
C GLU A 212 -14.22 12.26 -29.06
N TRP A 213 -13.72 13.49 -29.10
CA TRP A 213 -14.42 14.67 -28.63
C TRP A 213 -14.39 15.76 -29.69
N ASN A 214 -15.55 16.29 -30.07
CA ASN A 214 -15.69 17.37 -31.04
C ASN A 214 -14.89 17.12 -32.34
N THR A 215 -15.04 15.91 -32.91
CA THR A 215 -14.33 15.43 -34.11
C THR A 215 -12.81 15.27 -33.97
N ILE A 216 -12.26 15.41 -32.74
CA ILE A 216 -10.86 15.21 -32.44
C ILE A 216 -10.68 13.84 -31.80
N LEU A 217 -10.05 12.92 -32.52
CA LEU A 217 -9.69 11.60 -32.00
C LEU A 217 -8.47 11.72 -31.09
N GLN A 218 -8.59 11.21 -29.88
CA GLN A 218 -7.58 11.25 -28.82
C GLN A 218 -7.22 9.84 -28.39
N ARG A 219 -5.95 9.49 -28.43
CA ARG A 219 -5.46 8.17 -28.03
C ARG A 219 -5.11 8.14 -26.56
N ASN A 220 -5.29 6.97 -25.95
CA ASN A 220 -4.94 6.76 -24.55
C ASN A 220 -3.43 6.95 -24.34
N ARG A 221 -3.08 7.69 -23.29
CA ARG A 221 -1.69 7.99 -22.94
C ARG A 221 -1.01 6.94 -22.09
N ASN A 222 -1.73 5.90 -21.67
CA ASN A 222 -1.15 4.77 -20.94
C ASN A 222 -0.47 3.81 -21.94
N PRO A 223 0.87 3.76 -22.00
CA PRO A 223 1.58 2.91 -22.94
C PRO A 223 1.45 1.42 -22.66
N LEU A 224 1.03 1.04 -21.42
CA LEU A 224 0.92 -0.36 -21.02
C LEU A 224 -0.34 -1.03 -21.51
N LEU A 225 -1.30 -0.32 -22.10
CA LEU A 225 -2.47 -0.94 -22.73
C LEU A 225 -2.06 -1.92 -23.83
N SER A 226 -1.00 -1.60 -24.58
CA SER A 226 -0.44 -2.52 -25.61
C SER A 226 0.23 -3.75 -25.04
N PHE A 227 0.51 -3.79 -23.73
CA PHE A 227 1.06 -4.95 -23.00
C PHE A 227 -0.01 -5.71 -22.23
N GLY A 228 -1.30 -5.33 -22.36
CA GLY A 228 -2.41 -6.00 -21.71
C GLY A 228 -2.83 -5.39 -20.36
N ALA A 229 -2.28 -4.22 -19.97
CA ALA A 229 -2.81 -3.48 -18.83
C ALA A 229 -4.20 -2.91 -19.14
N ASP A 230 -5.04 -2.72 -18.12
CA ASP A 230 -6.38 -2.17 -18.23
C ASP A 230 -6.54 -0.79 -17.53
N GLY A 231 -5.47 -0.23 -17.04
CA GLY A 231 -5.38 1.08 -16.34
C GLY A 231 -3.94 1.34 -15.89
N LEU A 232 -3.60 2.42 -15.22
CA LEU A 232 -4.43 3.57 -14.89
C LEU A 232 -3.87 4.84 -15.54
N GLY A 233 -2.63 5.23 -15.20
CA GLY A 233 -2.12 6.50 -15.70
C GLY A 233 -0.63 6.69 -15.48
N THR A 234 -0.12 7.78 -16.07
CA THR A 234 1.29 8.17 -16.04
C THR A 234 1.46 9.58 -15.50
N GLY A 235 2.63 9.87 -14.93
CA GLY A 235 3.00 11.19 -14.47
C GLY A 235 4.44 11.52 -14.85
N PHE A 236 4.74 12.80 -14.95
CA PHE A 236 6.08 13.34 -15.05
C PHE A 236 6.16 14.66 -14.30
N ALA A 237 7.13 14.77 -13.41
CA ALA A 237 7.48 16.02 -12.76
C ALA A 237 9.01 16.17 -12.78
N GLU A 238 9.45 17.41 -13.03
CA GLU A 238 10.88 17.74 -12.91
C GLU A 238 11.36 17.44 -11.49
N GLY A 239 12.50 16.79 -11.35
CA GLY A 239 13.04 16.32 -10.06
C GLY A 239 12.47 14.99 -9.55
N SER A 240 11.24 14.61 -9.89
CA SER A 240 10.65 13.30 -9.54
C SER A 240 10.78 12.25 -10.66
N GLY A 241 11.02 12.68 -11.91
CA GLY A 241 11.13 11.80 -13.06
C GLY A 241 9.79 11.27 -13.58
N PHE A 242 9.86 10.23 -14.40
CA PHE A 242 8.69 9.58 -15.00
C PHE A 242 8.13 8.54 -14.04
N ALA A 243 6.80 8.55 -13.86
CA ALA A 243 6.06 7.62 -13.02
C ALA A 243 4.91 6.98 -13.79
N ILE A 244 4.46 5.81 -13.34
CA ILE A 244 3.28 5.11 -13.82
C ILE A 244 2.62 4.36 -12.68
N VAL A 245 1.30 4.33 -12.69
CA VAL A 245 0.50 3.40 -11.91
C VAL A 245 -0.31 2.56 -12.89
N ALA A 246 -0.19 1.25 -12.78
CA ALA A 246 -0.80 0.31 -13.71
C ALA A 246 -1.55 -0.79 -12.98
N SER A 247 -2.58 -1.30 -13.64
CA SER A 247 -3.28 -2.52 -13.30
C SER A 247 -3.29 -3.44 -14.50
N MET A 248 -3.13 -4.74 -14.25
CA MET A 248 -3.20 -5.77 -15.26
C MET A 248 -3.86 -7.02 -14.67
N GLU A 249 -4.73 -7.65 -15.45
CA GLU A 249 -5.34 -8.92 -15.11
C GLU A 249 -4.95 -9.99 -16.12
N ARG A 250 -4.53 -11.16 -15.61
CA ARG A 250 -4.18 -12.31 -16.44
C ARG A 250 -4.62 -13.59 -15.72
N GLY A 251 -5.47 -14.38 -16.37
CA GLY A 251 -5.95 -15.65 -15.81
C GLY A 251 -6.70 -15.51 -14.48
N GLY A 252 -7.49 -14.46 -14.30
CA GLY A 252 -8.24 -14.19 -13.07
C GLY A 252 -7.40 -13.62 -11.92
N ARG A 253 -6.10 -13.42 -12.13
CA ARG A 253 -5.17 -12.78 -11.18
C ARG A 253 -4.90 -11.35 -11.59
N ARG A 254 -5.06 -10.41 -10.68
CA ARG A 254 -4.81 -8.99 -10.92
C ARG A 254 -3.60 -8.50 -10.14
N LEU A 255 -2.74 -7.73 -10.81
CA LEU A 255 -1.62 -7.04 -10.19
C LEU A 255 -1.79 -5.53 -10.29
N PHE A 256 -1.33 -4.82 -9.26
CA PHE A 256 -1.17 -3.37 -9.28
C PHE A 256 0.30 -3.02 -9.14
N LEU A 257 0.79 -2.15 -10.02
CA LEU A 257 2.15 -1.67 -10.04
C LEU A 257 2.16 -0.14 -9.92
N GLY A 258 2.92 0.37 -8.95
CA GLY A 258 3.43 1.74 -8.92
C GLY A 258 4.92 1.72 -9.24
N LEU A 259 5.38 2.57 -10.17
CA LEU A 259 6.78 2.76 -10.51
C LEU A 259 7.08 4.26 -10.64
N GLY A 260 8.18 4.73 -10.04
CA GLY A 260 8.58 6.12 -10.04
C GLY A 260 10.08 6.31 -10.21
N GLY A 261 10.46 7.53 -10.61
CA GLY A 261 11.85 7.95 -10.74
C GLY A 261 12.57 7.41 -11.98
N ALA A 262 11.86 6.95 -13.00
CA ALA A 262 12.47 6.59 -14.28
C ALA A 262 12.99 7.84 -15.00
N GLN A 263 14.12 7.70 -15.70
CA GLN A 263 14.78 8.84 -16.36
C GLN A 263 14.11 9.22 -17.68
N THR A 264 13.46 8.28 -18.35
CA THR A 264 12.76 8.48 -19.61
C THR A 264 11.40 7.80 -19.63
N SER A 265 10.49 8.26 -20.48
CA SER A 265 9.20 7.63 -20.69
C SER A 265 9.34 6.20 -21.26
N LYS A 266 10.37 5.94 -22.05
CA LYS A 266 10.69 4.61 -22.59
C LYS A 266 11.10 3.67 -21.46
N GLU A 267 12.06 4.07 -20.64
CA GLU A 267 12.53 3.30 -19.47
C GLU A 267 11.37 2.96 -18.52
N ARG A 268 10.53 3.94 -18.16
CA ARG A 268 9.33 3.73 -17.36
C ARG A 268 8.44 2.62 -17.93
N THR A 269 8.19 2.66 -19.25
CA THR A 269 7.28 1.71 -19.91
C THR A 269 7.88 0.30 -19.96
N GLU A 270 9.14 0.19 -20.39
CA GLU A 270 9.84 -1.09 -20.50
C GLU A 270 9.99 -1.76 -19.13
N GLU A 271 10.38 -0.98 -18.12
CA GLU A 271 10.56 -1.48 -16.76
C GLU A 271 9.23 -1.88 -16.11
N ALA A 272 8.17 -1.09 -16.30
CA ALA A 272 6.85 -1.43 -15.80
C ALA A 272 6.30 -2.72 -16.43
N ALA A 273 6.43 -2.89 -17.74
CA ALA A 273 6.02 -4.12 -18.43
C ALA A 273 6.81 -5.34 -17.93
N ARG A 274 8.14 -5.19 -17.76
CA ARG A 274 9.02 -6.24 -17.23
C ARG A 274 8.64 -6.67 -15.82
N LEU A 275 8.38 -5.72 -14.93
CA LEU A 275 8.01 -5.99 -13.55
C LEU A 275 6.62 -6.64 -13.44
N LEU A 276 5.65 -6.24 -14.25
CA LEU A 276 4.35 -6.89 -14.31
C LEU A 276 4.46 -8.34 -14.81
N ALA A 277 5.19 -8.57 -15.90
CA ALA A 277 5.44 -9.92 -16.41
C ALA A 277 6.10 -10.80 -15.34
N TRP A 278 7.16 -10.31 -14.71
CA TRP A 278 7.83 -11.03 -13.62
C TRP A 278 6.87 -11.32 -12.46
N GLY A 279 6.02 -10.36 -12.07
CA GLY A 279 5.04 -10.54 -11.01
C GLY A 279 4.05 -11.67 -11.31
N PHE A 280 3.64 -11.84 -12.58
CA PHE A 280 2.78 -12.95 -12.98
C PHE A 280 3.53 -14.30 -13.05
N ASP A 281 4.77 -14.30 -13.53
CA ASP A 281 5.47 -15.54 -13.88
C ASP A 281 6.29 -16.13 -12.73
N SER A 282 6.64 -15.31 -11.72
CA SER A 282 7.59 -15.71 -10.67
C SER A 282 6.95 -16.01 -9.31
N PHE A 283 5.63 -15.98 -9.20
CA PHE A 283 4.94 -16.25 -7.93
C PHE A 283 3.79 -17.22 -8.09
N GLU A 284 3.65 -18.11 -7.12
CA GLU A 284 2.53 -19.03 -6.97
C GLU A 284 1.75 -18.71 -5.68
N MET A 285 0.45 -19.00 -5.68
CA MET A 285 -0.40 -18.87 -4.49
C MET A 285 -0.23 -20.09 -3.59
N ARG A 286 -0.08 -19.85 -2.29
CA ARG A 286 -0.11 -20.88 -1.25
C ARG A 286 -1.13 -20.53 -0.19
N THR A 287 -1.98 -21.49 0.14
CA THR A 287 -2.86 -21.42 1.31
C THR A 287 -2.08 -21.87 2.53
N LEU A 288 -1.92 -20.98 3.52
CA LEU A 288 -1.22 -21.26 4.77
C LEU A 288 -2.16 -21.80 5.84
N PHE A 289 -3.38 -21.24 5.94
CA PHE A 289 -4.42 -21.64 6.88
C PHE A 289 -5.79 -21.56 6.18
N LYS A 290 -6.69 -22.45 6.53
CA LYS A 290 -8.08 -22.41 6.09
C LYS A 290 -8.87 -21.39 6.93
N ALA A 291 -10.04 -20.98 6.44
CA ALA A 291 -10.95 -20.13 7.21
C ALA A 291 -11.34 -20.83 8.54
N GLY A 292 -11.27 -20.12 9.66
CA GLY A 292 -11.55 -20.65 10.99
C GLY A 292 -10.49 -21.59 11.58
N GLU A 293 -9.41 -21.88 10.85
CA GLU A 293 -8.27 -22.65 11.37
C GLU A 293 -7.50 -21.82 12.40
N VAL A 294 -7.09 -22.48 13.52
CA VAL A 294 -6.31 -21.83 14.58
C VAL A 294 -4.91 -21.51 14.06
N VAL A 295 -4.60 -20.22 13.99
CA VAL A 295 -3.31 -19.69 13.55
C VAL A 295 -2.30 -19.64 14.69
N GLY A 296 -2.80 -19.40 15.90
CA GLY A 296 -2.00 -19.29 17.11
C GLY A 296 -2.86 -18.94 18.31
N GLU A 297 -2.24 -18.53 19.41
CA GLU A 297 -2.94 -18.18 20.65
C GLU A 297 -2.44 -16.84 21.18
N ALA A 298 -3.33 -16.07 21.81
CA ALA A 298 -2.99 -14.88 22.57
C ALA A 298 -3.21 -15.11 24.07
N SER A 299 -2.30 -14.61 24.92
CA SER A 299 -2.39 -14.71 26.36
C SER A 299 -3.42 -13.73 26.92
N VAL A 300 -4.27 -14.20 27.83
CA VAL A 300 -5.30 -13.43 28.53
C VAL A 300 -4.95 -13.39 30.02
N TYR A 301 -4.80 -12.19 30.57
CA TYR A 301 -4.48 -11.99 31.97
C TYR A 301 -5.74 -11.90 32.83
N GLY A 302 -5.87 -12.77 33.82
CA GLY A 302 -7.01 -12.79 34.72
C GLY A 302 -8.31 -13.32 34.10
N GLY A 303 -8.21 -14.08 33.00
CA GLY A 303 -9.34 -14.74 32.36
C GLY A 303 -9.70 -16.09 32.94
N ALA A 304 -10.89 -16.60 32.60
CA ALA A 304 -11.30 -17.97 32.89
C ALA A 304 -10.40 -19.00 32.16
N SER A 305 -9.84 -18.59 30.98
CA SER A 305 -8.74 -19.24 30.28
C SER A 305 -7.55 -18.29 30.23
N SER A 306 -6.34 -18.82 30.39
CA SER A 306 -5.10 -18.04 30.27
C SER A 306 -4.71 -17.73 28.83
N LYS A 307 -5.41 -18.33 27.85
CA LYS A 307 -5.18 -18.17 26.42
C LYS A 307 -6.50 -18.11 25.66
N VAL A 308 -6.48 -17.45 24.52
CA VAL A 308 -7.58 -17.45 23.55
C VAL A 308 -7.01 -17.85 22.17
N PRO A 309 -7.61 -18.85 21.49
CA PRO A 309 -7.22 -19.21 20.14
C PRO A 309 -7.54 -18.08 19.15
N LEU A 310 -6.66 -17.88 18.18
CA LEU A 310 -6.76 -16.86 17.15
C LEU A 310 -7.05 -17.50 15.79
N VAL A 311 -8.04 -16.98 15.09
CA VAL A 311 -8.46 -17.45 13.76
C VAL A 311 -8.60 -16.28 12.80
N ALA A 312 -8.64 -16.58 11.49
CA ALA A 312 -9.04 -15.63 10.46
C ALA A 312 -10.43 -16.01 9.92
N ASP A 313 -11.22 -15.00 9.55
CA ASP A 313 -12.57 -15.14 8.97
C ASP A 313 -12.56 -15.82 7.57
N ARG A 314 -11.43 -15.76 6.89
CA ARG A 314 -11.20 -16.36 5.56
C ARG A 314 -9.85 -17.07 5.49
N ALA A 315 -9.64 -17.87 4.46
CA ALA A 315 -8.37 -18.53 4.22
C ALA A 315 -7.22 -17.53 4.13
N ILE A 316 -6.10 -17.85 4.78
CA ILE A 316 -4.87 -17.07 4.71
C ILE A 316 -4.05 -17.57 3.54
N GLU A 317 -4.12 -16.83 2.46
CA GLU A 317 -3.41 -17.09 1.22
C GLU A 317 -2.32 -16.04 1.01
N VAL A 318 -1.20 -16.45 0.43
CA VAL A 318 -0.05 -15.57 0.13
C VAL A 318 0.61 -16.00 -1.15
N TYR A 319 1.08 -15.04 -1.94
CA TYR A 319 1.91 -15.33 -3.10
C TYR A 319 3.38 -15.42 -2.69
N VAL A 320 4.02 -16.54 -3.04
CA VAL A 320 5.42 -16.81 -2.74
C VAL A 320 6.21 -17.05 -4.03
N PRO A 321 7.51 -16.73 -4.05
CA PRO A 321 8.36 -17.00 -5.22
C PRO A 321 8.41 -18.48 -5.56
N VAL A 322 8.28 -18.81 -6.84
CA VAL A 322 8.35 -20.21 -7.34
C VAL A 322 9.75 -20.79 -7.17
N ASN A 323 10.80 -20.03 -7.52
CA ASN A 323 12.18 -20.53 -7.64
C ASN A 323 13.08 -20.22 -6.41
N ASN A 324 12.57 -19.54 -5.41
CA ASN A 324 13.32 -19.24 -4.19
C ASN A 324 12.38 -19.31 -2.99
N PRO A 325 12.11 -20.50 -2.46
CA PRO A 325 11.27 -20.64 -1.27
C PRO A 325 12.05 -20.16 -0.05
N GLU A 326 12.24 -18.85 0.07
CA GLU A 326 12.67 -18.26 1.33
C GLU A 326 11.74 -18.75 2.44
N ARG A 327 12.32 -19.01 3.59
CA ARG A 327 11.55 -19.47 4.74
C ARG A 327 10.50 -18.42 5.12
N LEU A 328 9.23 -18.75 4.95
CA LEU A 328 8.14 -17.92 5.44
C LEU A 328 8.22 -17.84 6.97
N GLN A 329 8.08 -16.63 7.48
CA GLN A 329 7.96 -16.36 8.91
C GLN A 329 6.60 -15.72 9.18
N ALA A 330 5.91 -16.23 10.18
CA ALA A 330 4.66 -15.66 10.67
C ALA A 330 4.89 -15.07 12.05
N ARG A 331 4.42 -13.85 12.27
CA ARG A 331 4.44 -13.18 13.59
C ARG A 331 3.04 -12.74 13.92
N ILE A 332 2.59 -13.05 15.16
CA ILE A 332 1.33 -12.58 15.70
C ILE A 332 1.63 -11.43 16.65
N LEU A 333 1.07 -10.28 16.35
CA LEU A 333 1.18 -9.06 17.14
C LEU A 333 -0.16 -8.76 17.80
N TYR A 334 -0.19 -8.60 19.11
CA TYR A 334 -1.38 -8.19 19.85
C TYR A 334 -1.00 -7.30 21.02
N ARG A 335 -1.98 -6.54 21.53
CA ARG A 335 -1.77 -5.67 22.70
C ARG A 335 -1.77 -6.52 23.96
N TRP A 336 -0.62 -6.66 24.58
CA TRP A 336 -0.49 -7.40 25.84
C TRP A 336 -0.54 -6.44 27.06
N PRO A 337 -1.16 -6.85 28.18
CA PRO A 337 -1.99 -8.02 28.34
C PRO A 337 -3.40 -7.85 27.75
N LEU A 338 -3.98 -8.94 27.23
CA LEU A 338 -5.41 -8.97 26.93
C LEU A 338 -6.19 -9.12 28.24
N MET A 339 -7.11 -8.20 28.49
CA MET A 339 -7.95 -8.21 29.68
C MET A 339 -9.32 -8.80 29.35
N PRO A 340 -9.83 -9.73 30.18
CA PRO A 340 -11.18 -10.28 30.02
C PRO A 340 -12.25 -9.24 30.48
N PRO A 341 -13.51 -9.34 29.98
CA PRO A 341 -13.97 -10.32 29.03
C PRO A 341 -13.47 -10.06 27.61
N VAL A 342 -13.06 -11.13 26.91
CA VAL A 342 -12.75 -11.10 25.47
C VAL A 342 -13.96 -11.71 24.76
N ALA A 343 -14.62 -10.95 23.89
CA ALA A 343 -15.74 -11.47 23.11
C ALA A 343 -15.23 -12.39 21.98
N ALA A 344 -16.01 -13.39 21.58
CA ALA A 344 -15.76 -14.15 20.36
C ALA A 344 -15.84 -13.25 19.13
N ASP A 345 -15.17 -13.65 18.06
CA ASP A 345 -15.13 -12.95 16.74
C ASP A 345 -14.63 -11.50 16.80
N ARG A 346 -13.96 -11.11 17.88
CA ARG A 346 -13.37 -9.78 18.03
C ARG A 346 -11.96 -9.76 17.44
N GLU A 347 -11.67 -8.77 16.61
CA GLU A 347 -10.30 -8.50 16.17
C GLU A 347 -9.43 -8.08 17.36
N ILE A 348 -8.44 -8.91 17.71
CA ILE A 348 -7.57 -8.70 18.87
C ILE A 348 -6.08 -8.83 18.55
N ALA A 349 -5.75 -9.33 17.37
CA ALA A 349 -4.36 -9.53 16.94
C ALA A 349 -4.18 -9.24 15.46
N THR A 350 -2.94 -9.12 15.04
CA THR A 350 -2.53 -8.97 13.63
C THR A 350 -1.52 -10.05 13.30
N LEU A 351 -1.77 -10.82 12.25
CA LEU A 351 -0.78 -11.72 11.66
C LEU A 351 0.03 -10.95 10.64
N THR A 352 1.35 -11.00 10.75
CA THR A 352 2.29 -10.49 9.76
C THR A 352 3.10 -11.63 9.17
N LEU A 353 3.11 -11.74 7.83
CA LEU A 353 3.83 -12.76 7.07
C LEU A 353 5.05 -12.13 6.40
N TYR A 354 6.19 -12.74 6.56
CA TYR A 354 7.46 -12.30 5.99
C TYR A 354 8.11 -13.38 5.14
N SER A 355 8.86 -12.96 4.12
CA SER A 355 9.86 -13.76 3.40
C SER A 355 11.22 -13.10 3.63
N GLY A 356 12.08 -13.73 4.44
CA GLY A 356 13.25 -13.04 4.99
C GLY A 356 12.86 -11.80 5.80
N GLU A 357 13.38 -10.64 5.44
CA GLU A 357 13.02 -9.34 6.06
C GLU A 357 11.84 -8.63 5.40
N ARG A 358 11.40 -9.12 4.24
CA ARG A 358 10.34 -8.48 3.47
C ARG A 358 8.95 -8.84 4.00
N LEU A 359 8.17 -7.83 4.34
CA LEU A 359 6.75 -7.98 4.68
C LEU A 359 5.97 -8.35 3.42
N LEU A 360 5.34 -9.52 3.42
CA LEU A 360 4.48 -10.00 2.32
C LEU A 360 3.03 -9.57 2.53
N ARG A 361 2.52 -9.75 3.75
CA ARG A 361 1.12 -9.53 4.07
C ARG A 361 0.92 -9.25 5.55
N SER A 362 -0.06 -8.40 5.85
CA SER A 362 -0.58 -8.17 7.21
C SER A 362 -2.09 -8.31 7.19
N LEU A 363 -2.66 -9.03 8.17
CA LEU A 363 -4.10 -9.26 8.26
C LEU A 363 -4.55 -9.39 9.72
N PRO A 364 -5.79 -8.99 10.05
CA PRO A 364 -6.33 -9.13 11.38
C PRO A 364 -6.61 -10.59 11.72
N LEU A 365 -6.47 -10.92 13.01
CA LEU A 365 -6.92 -12.18 13.60
C LEU A 365 -7.97 -11.88 14.67
N GLN A 366 -8.96 -12.76 14.73
CA GLN A 366 -10.08 -12.71 15.67
C GLN A 366 -9.92 -13.76 16.75
N SER A 367 -10.54 -13.52 17.92
CA SER A 367 -10.72 -14.52 18.95
C SER A 367 -11.68 -15.61 18.44
N ALA A 368 -11.28 -16.88 18.51
CA ALA A 368 -12.14 -18.00 18.10
C ALA A 368 -13.29 -18.25 19.09
N GLU A 369 -13.11 -17.85 20.34
CA GLU A 369 -14.07 -18.06 21.42
C GLU A 369 -14.07 -16.89 22.42
N ALA A 370 -15.10 -16.79 23.22
CA ALA A 370 -15.17 -15.82 24.31
C ALA A 370 -14.35 -16.31 25.52
N VAL A 371 -13.66 -15.38 26.19
CA VAL A 371 -12.99 -15.64 27.48
C VAL A 371 -13.58 -14.71 28.54
N GLU A 372 -14.29 -15.30 29.49
CA GLU A 372 -14.88 -14.59 30.62
C GLU A 372 -13.84 -14.23 31.68
N VAL A 373 -14.23 -13.35 32.61
CA VAL A 373 -13.40 -12.99 33.76
C VAL A 373 -13.17 -14.20 34.66
N GLY A 374 -11.92 -14.49 34.95
CA GLY A 374 -11.52 -15.61 35.80
C GLY A 374 -11.92 -15.42 37.26
N THR A 375 -11.99 -16.53 37.99
CA THR A 375 -12.24 -16.57 39.45
C THR A 375 -11.12 -15.82 40.20
N LEU A 376 -11.37 -15.40 41.41
CA LEU A 376 -10.37 -14.76 42.27
C LEU A 376 -9.06 -15.57 42.39
N ARG A 377 -9.18 -16.93 42.44
CA ARG A 377 -8.01 -17.80 42.50
C ARG A 377 -7.17 -17.75 41.21
N GLN A 378 -7.82 -17.81 40.06
CA GLN A 378 -7.12 -17.69 38.74
C GLN A 378 -6.43 -16.36 38.64
N ARG A 379 -7.11 -15.26 38.94
CA ARG A 379 -6.55 -13.90 38.91
C ARG A 379 -5.39 -13.71 39.88
N ALA A 380 -5.48 -14.27 41.09
CA ALA A 380 -4.40 -14.24 42.07
C ALA A 380 -3.16 -15.04 41.59
N PHE A 381 -3.39 -16.17 40.93
CA PHE A 381 -2.33 -16.99 40.37
C PHE A 381 -1.60 -16.24 39.22
N ASP A 382 -2.33 -15.64 38.29
CA ASP A 382 -1.75 -14.83 37.22
C ASP A 382 -0.95 -13.66 37.79
N ALA A 383 -1.45 -12.98 38.81
CA ALA A 383 -0.75 -11.89 39.48
C ALA A 383 0.58 -12.33 40.11
N VAL A 384 0.63 -13.53 40.71
CA VAL A 384 1.86 -14.10 41.28
C VAL A 384 2.85 -14.45 40.18
N ILE A 385 2.38 -15.06 39.07
CA ILE A 385 3.26 -15.36 37.92
C ILE A 385 3.86 -14.07 37.35
N GLU A 386 3.05 -13.05 37.15
CA GLU A 386 3.53 -11.76 36.63
C GLU A 386 4.56 -11.13 37.56
N LEU A 387 4.31 -11.15 38.88
CA LEU A 387 5.27 -10.62 39.87
C LEU A 387 6.61 -11.37 39.85
N LEU A 388 6.59 -12.69 39.60
CA LEU A 388 7.79 -13.51 39.55
C LEU A 388 8.57 -13.39 38.23
N PHE A 389 7.87 -13.12 37.11
CA PHE A 389 8.47 -13.13 35.76
C PHE A 389 8.41 -11.78 35.03
N PHE A 390 7.97 -10.70 35.71
CA PHE A 390 7.87 -9.35 35.17
C PHE A 390 9.18 -8.81 34.57
N TRP A 391 10.32 -9.40 34.91
CA TRP A 391 11.65 -8.94 34.51
C TRP A 391 12.40 -9.88 33.54
N ILE A 392 11.74 -10.90 33.00
CA ILE A 392 12.23 -11.75 31.92
C ILE A 392 11.57 -11.36 30.61
#